data_7b66ca1d52cc6f0cf9680262d62421d1
#
_entry.id   7b66ca1d52cc6f0cf9680262d62421d1
#
_cell.length_a   1.000
_cell.length_b   1.000
_cell.length_c   1.000
_cell.angle_alpha   90.00
_cell.angle_beta   90.00
_cell.angle_gamma   90.00
#
_symmetry.space_group_name_H-M   'P 1'
#
loop_
_entity.id
_entity.type
_entity.pdbx_description
1 polymer ?
#
loop_
_entity_poly.entity_id
_entity_poly.type
_entity_poly.pdbx_seq_one_letter_code
_entity_poly.pdbx_strand_id
1 'polypeptide(L)'
;AYSATIPPDDNGRYEETATQARAVNSMQPVQEDNDYLVLAAYFSGTQSVGVIPAPVPVHTPAATGPAPEVNVTVSSAGSTTIDVLTTTSNASGILTALFFKSDYDNVFSREGIDEELIAKYGNAWTAEQVEQANNGGYTLQYISLPPETEFVMLISVSSAAGKATLKKEIIATEPYVDPSAEWITVSSEATFVCGFFFNQSIPSLSNVINITNLKVEKLADRDLFRLTDAFSVSRIPELAASGIYSDLSGSPYYFYMDATDPNNVKVVNEVCQLGIVHNEYGAMSVGNDFNIQGGEEYQ
;
A
#
# COMPACT_ATOMS: atom_id res chain seq x y z
N ALA A 1 6.86 17.17 -18.05
CA ALA A 1 7.53 16.81 -19.30
C ALA A 1 7.49 15.28 -19.48
N TYR A 2 7.14 14.83 -20.66
CA TYR A 2 7.08 13.42 -21.02
C TYR A 2 8.37 13.02 -21.72
N SER A 3 8.90 11.85 -21.45
CA SER A 3 10.03 11.30 -22.18
C SER A 3 9.78 9.84 -22.56
N ALA A 4 10.15 9.48 -23.78
CA ALA A 4 10.16 8.11 -24.25
C ALA A 4 11.53 7.80 -24.88
N THR A 5 12.01 6.59 -24.69
CA THR A 5 13.18 6.07 -25.39
C THR A 5 12.70 5.17 -26.52
N ILE A 6 13.01 5.55 -27.76
CA ILE A 6 12.67 4.81 -28.96
C ILE A 6 13.91 4.03 -29.37
N PRO A 7 13.90 2.67 -29.39
CA PRO A 7 15.02 1.91 -29.94
C PRO A 7 15.07 2.07 -31.46
N PRO A 8 16.26 2.03 -32.09
CA PRO A 8 16.38 2.02 -33.54
C PRO A 8 15.81 0.72 -34.14
N ASP A 9 15.31 0.81 -35.34
CA ASP A 9 14.98 -0.35 -36.17
C ASP A 9 16.26 -1.08 -36.64
N ASP A 10 16.09 -2.17 -37.36
CA ASP A 10 17.22 -2.98 -37.89
C ASP A 10 18.14 -2.20 -38.87
N ASN A 11 17.72 -1.03 -39.34
CA ASN A 11 18.47 -0.12 -40.20
C ASN A 11 19.07 1.07 -39.44
N GLY A 12 18.96 1.09 -38.11
CA GLY A 12 19.42 2.18 -37.26
C GLY A 12 18.53 3.43 -37.31
N ARG A 13 17.30 3.30 -37.80
CA ARG A 13 16.33 4.39 -37.81
C ARG A 13 15.47 4.36 -36.54
N TYR A 14 15.15 5.54 -36.08
CA TYR A 14 14.26 5.73 -34.93
C TYR A 14 12.89 6.15 -35.45
N GLU A 15 12.01 5.18 -35.60
CA GLU A 15 10.63 5.41 -36.05
C GLU A 15 9.67 4.82 -35.01
N GLU A 16 8.71 5.61 -34.59
CA GLU A 16 7.62 5.13 -33.77
C GLU A 16 6.30 5.74 -34.27
N THR A 17 5.27 4.90 -34.35
CA THR A 17 3.95 5.38 -34.72
C THR A 17 3.29 6.07 -33.54
N ALA A 18 2.44 7.04 -33.80
CA ALA A 18 1.72 7.78 -32.76
C ALA A 18 0.88 6.88 -31.82
N THR A 19 0.52 5.68 -32.27
CA THR A 19 -0.21 4.68 -31.49
C THR A 19 0.68 3.90 -30.52
N GLN A 20 2.00 3.93 -30.71
CA GLN A 20 2.98 3.24 -29.87
C GLN A 20 3.72 4.22 -28.94
N ALA A 21 3.70 5.52 -29.27
CA ALA A 21 4.33 6.52 -28.44
C ALA A 21 3.73 6.50 -27.03
N ARG A 22 4.60 6.23 -26.04
CA ARG A 22 4.23 6.20 -24.64
C ARG A 22 4.94 7.31 -23.91
N ALA A 23 4.20 8.04 -23.09
CA ALA A 23 4.82 8.88 -22.09
C ALA A 23 5.51 7.98 -21.05
N VAL A 24 6.84 8.05 -20.99
CA VAL A 24 7.65 7.32 -20.01
C VAL A 24 8.01 8.29 -18.90
N ASN A 25 7.80 7.87 -17.65
CA ASN A 25 8.06 8.70 -16.46
C ASN A 25 7.24 10.00 -16.40
N SER A 26 6.06 10.01 -17.03
CA SER A 26 5.14 11.13 -16.90
C SER A 26 4.46 11.11 -15.53
N MET A 27 4.46 12.24 -14.87
CA MET A 27 3.69 12.43 -13.64
C MET A 27 2.30 13.05 -13.89
N GLN A 28 2.04 13.48 -15.13
CA GLN A 28 0.76 14.09 -15.51
C GLN A 28 0.28 13.49 -16.83
N PRO A 29 -0.97 13.04 -16.92
CA PRO A 29 -1.54 12.61 -18.17
C PRO A 29 -1.64 13.78 -19.17
N VAL A 30 -1.64 13.45 -20.46
CA VAL A 30 -1.93 14.43 -21.51
C VAL A 30 -3.37 14.88 -21.36
N GLN A 31 -3.57 16.18 -21.17
CA GLN A 31 -4.90 16.78 -21.02
C GLN A 31 -5.54 17.10 -22.38
N GLU A 32 -6.86 17.07 -22.44
CA GLU A 32 -7.62 17.52 -23.59
C GLU A 32 -7.55 19.06 -23.74
N ASP A 33 -7.78 19.56 -24.97
CA ASP A 33 -7.85 20.99 -25.29
C ASP A 33 -6.63 21.78 -24.79
N ASN A 34 -5.45 21.19 -24.92
CA ASN A 34 -4.19 21.77 -24.44
C ASN A 34 -3.11 21.81 -25.52
N ASP A 35 -2.27 22.82 -25.43
CA ASP A 35 -1.11 23.00 -26.29
C ASP A 35 0.14 22.33 -25.68
N TYR A 36 0.78 21.50 -26.46
CA TYR A 36 2.02 20.80 -26.10
C TYR A 36 3.14 21.13 -27.09
N LEU A 37 4.39 21.07 -26.58
CA LEU A 37 5.59 21.09 -27.40
C LEU A 37 6.25 19.73 -27.36
N VAL A 38 6.33 19.06 -28.50
CA VAL A 38 7.09 17.82 -28.64
C VAL A 38 8.55 18.18 -28.93
N LEU A 39 9.45 17.69 -28.08
CA LEU A 39 10.89 17.86 -28.18
C LEU A 39 11.55 16.49 -28.38
N ALA A 40 12.49 16.41 -29.29
CA ALA A 40 13.36 15.26 -29.43
C ALA A 40 14.81 15.65 -29.22
N ALA A 41 15.54 14.82 -28.49
CA ALA A 41 16.98 15.01 -28.28
C ALA A 41 17.70 13.68 -28.51
N TYR A 42 18.90 13.78 -29.07
CA TYR A 42 19.75 12.60 -29.24
C TYR A 42 20.61 12.40 -27.98
N PHE A 43 20.72 11.18 -27.54
CA PHE A 43 21.52 10.82 -26.38
C PHE A 43 22.56 9.77 -26.76
N SER A 44 23.77 9.88 -26.19
CA SER A 44 24.76 8.83 -26.15
C SER A 44 25.07 8.50 -24.69
N GLY A 45 24.68 7.34 -24.23
CA GLY A 45 24.69 7.02 -22.82
C GLY A 45 23.72 7.93 -22.04
N THR A 46 24.24 8.69 -21.07
CA THR A 46 23.46 9.62 -20.24
C THR A 46 23.55 11.08 -20.69
N GLN A 47 24.29 11.37 -21.76
CA GLN A 47 24.52 12.74 -22.24
C GLN A 47 23.80 13.00 -23.55
N SER A 48 23.17 14.17 -23.67
CA SER A 48 22.63 14.63 -24.94
C SER A 48 23.79 15.00 -25.89
N VAL A 49 23.80 14.42 -27.09
CA VAL A 49 24.89 14.55 -28.05
C VAL A 49 24.46 15.19 -29.38
N GLY A 50 23.30 15.76 -29.47
CA GLY A 50 22.80 16.32 -30.73
C GLY A 50 22.08 17.64 -30.59
N VAL A 51 21.85 18.28 -31.74
CA VAL A 51 21.01 19.47 -31.83
C VAL A 51 19.57 19.08 -31.54
N ILE A 52 18.94 19.71 -30.58
CA ILE A 52 17.52 19.55 -30.34
C ILE A 52 16.79 20.12 -31.55
N PRO A 53 15.99 19.32 -32.27
CA PRO A 53 15.16 19.82 -33.37
C PRO A 53 14.23 20.94 -32.88
N ALA A 54 13.77 21.76 -33.78
CA ALA A 54 12.77 22.76 -33.40
C ALA A 54 11.55 22.08 -32.74
N PRO A 55 11.03 22.65 -31.65
CA PRO A 55 9.84 22.11 -30.99
C PRO A 55 8.67 22.00 -31.98
N VAL A 56 7.99 20.88 -31.97
CA VAL A 56 6.77 20.68 -32.76
C VAL A 56 5.57 20.99 -31.87
N PRO A 57 4.80 22.05 -32.19
CA PRO A 57 3.57 22.32 -31.45
C PRO A 57 2.51 21.29 -31.82
N VAL A 58 1.85 20.75 -30.81
CA VAL A 58 0.75 19.80 -30.92
C VAL A 58 -0.39 20.27 -30.02
N HIS A 59 -1.56 20.41 -30.59
CA HIS A 59 -2.77 20.68 -29.83
C HIS A 59 -3.59 19.41 -29.68
N THR A 60 -3.92 19.06 -28.44
CA THR A 60 -4.84 17.94 -28.17
C THR A 60 -6.28 18.41 -28.38
N PRO A 61 -7.10 17.68 -29.15
CA PRO A 61 -8.48 18.09 -29.36
C PRO A 61 -9.27 18.02 -28.03
N ALA A 62 -10.29 18.87 -27.94
CA ALA A 62 -11.27 18.76 -26.87
C ALA A 62 -12.01 17.42 -26.97
N ALA A 63 -12.13 16.72 -25.84
CA ALA A 63 -12.89 15.49 -25.80
C ALA A 63 -14.38 15.74 -26.06
N THR A 64 -14.97 14.92 -26.91
CA THR A 64 -16.38 15.00 -27.28
C THR A 64 -17.19 13.93 -26.57
N GLY A 65 -18.50 14.20 -26.37
CA GLY A 65 -19.39 13.24 -25.72
C GLY A 65 -19.50 13.43 -24.17
N PRO A 66 -20.30 12.59 -23.52
CA PRO A 66 -20.50 12.69 -22.08
C PRO A 66 -19.25 12.24 -21.31
N ALA A 67 -19.01 12.87 -20.16
CA ALA A 67 -18.04 12.35 -19.20
C ALA A 67 -18.51 10.97 -18.68
N PRO A 68 -17.59 10.04 -18.37
CA PRO A 68 -17.96 8.78 -17.76
C PRO A 68 -18.47 9.04 -16.35
N GLU A 69 -19.46 8.28 -15.91
CA GLU A 69 -19.91 8.28 -14.53
C GLU A 69 -19.29 7.12 -13.76
N VAL A 70 -19.03 7.31 -12.48
CA VAL A 70 -18.52 6.28 -11.59
C VAL A 70 -19.21 6.34 -10.25
N ASN A 71 -19.70 5.20 -9.79
CA ASN A 71 -20.18 5.01 -8.44
C ASN A 71 -19.36 3.92 -7.74
N VAL A 72 -18.98 4.20 -6.51
CA VAL A 72 -18.14 3.34 -5.67
C VAL A 72 -18.88 3.08 -4.37
N THR A 73 -18.96 1.82 -3.97
CA THR A 73 -19.62 1.40 -2.73
C THR A 73 -18.79 0.30 -2.06
N VAL A 74 -18.47 0.46 -0.78
CA VAL A 74 -17.92 -0.64 0.01
C VAL A 74 -19.02 -1.67 0.20
N SER A 75 -18.88 -2.83 -0.44
CA SER A 75 -19.85 -3.93 -0.37
C SER A 75 -19.61 -4.84 0.81
N SER A 76 -18.36 -4.93 1.26
CA SER A 76 -17.96 -5.67 2.47
C SER A 76 -16.66 -5.07 3.01
N ALA A 77 -16.55 -5.00 4.33
CA ALA A 77 -15.31 -4.69 5.02
C ALA A 77 -15.07 -5.75 6.11
N GLY A 78 -13.87 -6.29 6.12
CA GLY A 78 -13.36 -7.14 7.17
C GLY A 78 -12.17 -6.50 7.85
N SER A 79 -11.55 -7.19 8.78
CA SER A 79 -10.38 -6.66 9.49
C SER A 79 -9.13 -6.54 8.61
N THR A 80 -9.02 -7.34 7.55
CA THR A 80 -7.85 -7.33 6.66
C THR A 80 -8.23 -7.28 5.18
N THR A 81 -9.51 -7.09 4.90
CA THR A 81 -10.04 -7.09 3.53
C THR A 81 -11.09 -6.01 3.35
N ILE A 82 -11.16 -5.45 2.15
CA ILE A 82 -12.24 -4.54 1.74
C ILE A 82 -12.66 -4.91 0.33
N ASP A 83 -13.96 -5.15 0.15
CA ASP A 83 -14.58 -5.37 -1.15
C ASP A 83 -15.26 -4.08 -1.61
N VAL A 84 -14.87 -3.59 -2.76
CA VAL A 84 -15.39 -2.33 -3.33
C VAL A 84 -16.10 -2.62 -4.64
N LEU A 85 -17.41 -2.48 -4.63
CA LEU A 85 -18.23 -2.52 -5.85
C LEU A 85 -18.14 -1.20 -6.60
N THR A 86 -17.70 -1.26 -7.83
CA THR A 86 -17.63 -0.13 -8.74
C THR A 86 -18.56 -0.32 -9.91
N THR A 87 -19.43 0.64 -10.17
CA THR A 87 -20.28 0.71 -11.37
C THR A 87 -19.93 1.95 -12.17
N THR A 88 -19.93 1.82 -13.49
CA THR A 88 -19.58 2.92 -14.38
C THR A 88 -20.58 3.01 -15.55
N SER A 89 -20.57 4.17 -16.21
CA SER A 89 -21.19 4.33 -17.52
C SER A 89 -20.21 5.00 -18.48
N ASN A 90 -20.17 4.52 -19.73
CA ASN A 90 -19.28 5.04 -20.78
C ASN A 90 -17.76 4.95 -20.47
N ALA A 91 -17.36 4.04 -19.58
CA ALA A 91 -15.95 3.82 -19.31
C ALA A 91 -15.27 3.04 -20.43
N SER A 92 -14.09 3.49 -20.85
CA SER A 92 -13.16 2.75 -21.72
C SER A 92 -11.87 2.38 -21.00
N GLY A 93 -11.57 3.02 -19.88
CA GLY A 93 -10.44 2.73 -19.02
C GLY A 93 -10.72 3.12 -17.58
N ILE A 94 -10.18 2.35 -16.64
CA ILE A 94 -10.29 2.62 -15.20
C ILE A 94 -8.91 2.44 -14.59
N LEU A 95 -8.51 3.40 -13.75
CA LEU A 95 -7.35 3.33 -12.87
C LEU A 95 -7.81 3.39 -11.42
N THR A 96 -7.21 2.58 -10.55
CA THR A 96 -7.43 2.66 -9.09
C THR A 96 -6.12 2.70 -8.34
N ALA A 97 -6.07 3.49 -7.27
CA ALA A 97 -4.96 3.51 -6.33
C ALA A 97 -5.50 3.56 -4.89
N LEU A 98 -4.75 2.95 -3.98
CA LEU A 98 -5.07 2.93 -2.55
C LEU A 98 -3.87 3.44 -1.77
N PHE A 99 -4.12 4.37 -0.84
CA PHE A 99 -3.10 4.96 0.02
C PHE A 99 -3.54 4.87 1.46
N PHE A 100 -2.59 4.72 2.39
CA PHE A 100 -2.89 4.99 3.79
C PHE A 100 -3.36 6.43 3.94
N LYS A 101 -4.48 6.64 4.63
CA LYS A 101 -5.01 7.99 4.83
C LYS A 101 -4.03 8.89 5.57
N SER A 102 -3.29 8.34 6.54
CA SER A 102 -2.23 9.05 7.25
C SER A 102 -1.15 9.59 6.31
N ASP A 103 -0.69 8.77 5.37
CA ASP A 103 0.33 9.18 4.40
C ASP A 103 -0.25 10.19 3.40
N TYR A 104 -1.48 9.95 2.95
CA TYR A 104 -2.16 10.87 2.07
C TYR A 104 -2.30 12.26 2.71
N ASP A 105 -2.76 12.34 3.95
CA ASP A 105 -2.97 13.61 4.66
C ASP A 105 -1.64 14.34 4.96
N ASN A 106 -0.59 13.59 5.33
CA ASN A 106 0.68 14.18 5.76
C ASN A 106 1.63 14.51 4.62
N VAL A 107 1.63 13.71 3.55
CA VAL A 107 2.64 13.80 2.48
C VAL A 107 2.05 14.39 1.20
N PHE A 108 0.81 14.06 0.89
CA PHE A 108 0.20 14.33 -0.41
C PHE A 108 -0.89 15.41 -0.40
N SER A 109 -1.22 15.99 0.75
CA SER A 109 -2.33 16.94 0.88
C SER A 109 -2.03 18.30 0.22
N ARG A 110 -2.21 18.37 -1.11
CA ARG A 110 -2.15 19.61 -1.89
C ARG A 110 -3.13 19.59 -3.05
N GLU A 111 -3.49 20.76 -3.56
CA GLU A 111 -4.37 20.88 -4.73
C GLU A 111 -3.79 20.19 -5.97
N GLY A 112 -4.61 19.46 -6.72
CA GLY A 112 -4.25 18.74 -7.92
C GLY A 112 -3.40 17.47 -7.69
N ILE A 113 -3.22 17.05 -6.44
CA ILE A 113 -2.39 15.88 -6.15
C ILE A 113 -3.05 14.57 -6.59
N ASP A 114 -4.37 14.50 -6.56
CA ASP A 114 -5.11 13.27 -6.85
C ASP A 114 -4.86 12.81 -8.29
N GLU A 115 -4.83 13.75 -9.24
CA GLU A 115 -4.51 13.48 -10.65
C GLU A 115 -3.08 12.97 -10.82
N GLU A 116 -2.12 13.54 -10.09
CA GLU A 116 -0.73 13.10 -10.13
C GLU A 116 -0.57 11.70 -9.52
N LEU A 117 -1.21 11.47 -8.38
CA LEU A 117 -1.12 10.18 -7.67
C LEU A 117 -1.73 9.05 -8.50
N ILE A 118 -2.93 9.26 -9.07
CA ILE A 118 -3.58 8.22 -9.87
C ILE A 118 -2.82 7.95 -11.17
N ALA A 119 -2.22 8.98 -11.78
CA ALA A 119 -1.39 8.81 -12.97
C ALA A 119 -0.11 8.04 -12.71
N LYS A 120 0.48 8.21 -11.51
CA LYS A 120 1.76 7.59 -11.13
C LYS A 120 1.58 6.20 -10.54
N TYR A 121 0.59 6.01 -9.68
CA TYR A 121 0.42 4.80 -8.87
C TYR A 121 -0.85 4.01 -9.22
N GLY A 122 -1.68 4.52 -10.14
CA GLY A 122 -2.91 3.87 -10.54
C GLY A 122 -2.67 2.52 -11.22
N ASN A 123 -3.36 1.50 -10.73
CA ASN A 123 -3.41 0.19 -11.35
C ASN A 123 -4.52 0.17 -12.39
N ALA A 124 -4.16 -0.15 -13.64
CA ALA A 124 -5.12 -0.21 -14.74
C ALA A 124 -5.95 -1.50 -14.66
N TRP A 125 -7.25 -1.34 -14.85
CA TRP A 125 -8.17 -2.48 -14.97
C TRP A 125 -8.08 -3.11 -16.36
N THR A 126 -8.34 -4.41 -16.42
CA THR A 126 -8.44 -5.11 -17.70
C THR A 126 -9.71 -4.68 -18.45
N ALA A 127 -9.72 -4.88 -19.76
CA ALA A 127 -10.91 -4.58 -20.57
C ALA A 127 -12.17 -5.32 -20.09
N GLU A 128 -12.02 -6.56 -19.62
CA GLU A 128 -13.11 -7.36 -19.05
C GLU A 128 -13.66 -6.75 -17.76
N GLN A 129 -12.79 -6.29 -16.85
CA GLN A 129 -13.20 -5.62 -15.61
C GLN A 129 -13.95 -4.31 -15.90
N VAL A 130 -13.45 -3.52 -16.88
CA VAL A 130 -14.11 -2.30 -17.31
C VAL A 130 -15.48 -2.60 -17.91
N GLU A 131 -15.61 -3.63 -18.73
CA GLU A 131 -16.88 -4.07 -19.29
C GLU A 131 -17.86 -4.52 -18.19
N GLN A 132 -17.41 -5.29 -17.21
CA GLN A 132 -18.25 -5.67 -16.07
C GLN A 132 -18.73 -4.46 -15.28
N ALA A 133 -17.84 -3.48 -15.02
CA ALA A 133 -18.20 -2.25 -14.33
C ALA A 133 -19.30 -1.45 -15.07
N ASN A 134 -19.24 -1.41 -16.41
CA ASN A 134 -20.26 -0.79 -17.24
C ASN A 134 -21.59 -1.57 -17.27
N ASN A 135 -21.56 -2.88 -17.07
CA ASN A 135 -22.70 -3.78 -17.21
C ASN A 135 -23.32 -4.26 -15.89
N GLY A 136 -23.13 -3.51 -14.82
CA GLY A 136 -23.76 -3.84 -13.53
C GLY A 136 -22.83 -3.81 -12.33
N GLY A 137 -21.54 -3.73 -12.56
CA GLY A 137 -20.54 -3.54 -11.54
C GLY A 137 -19.45 -4.63 -11.52
N TYR A 138 -18.29 -4.21 -11.05
CA TYR A 138 -17.16 -5.08 -10.76
C TYR A 138 -16.73 -4.86 -9.32
N THR A 139 -16.51 -5.96 -8.58
CA THR A 139 -16.01 -5.89 -7.21
C THR A 139 -14.50 -6.06 -7.20
N LEU A 140 -13.81 -5.01 -6.80
CA LEU A 140 -12.37 -5.05 -6.54
C LEU A 140 -12.16 -5.43 -5.08
N GLN A 141 -11.37 -6.47 -4.82
CA GLN A 141 -11.02 -6.89 -3.49
C GLN A 141 -9.61 -6.42 -3.13
N TYR A 142 -9.50 -5.71 -2.03
CA TYR A 142 -8.24 -5.43 -1.35
C TYR A 142 -8.04 -6.43 -0.23
N ILE A 143 -6.86 -7.03 -0.14
CA ILE A 143 -6.50 -8.07 0.84
C ILE A 143 -5.22 -7.71 1.57
N SER A 144 -4.98 -8.35 2.71
CA SER A 144 -3.77 -8.14 3.55
C SER A 144 -3.59 -6.70 3.99
N LEU A 145 -4.70 -6.01 4.22
CA LEU A 145 -4.70 -4.66 4.78
C LEU A 145 -4.53 -4.73 6.31
N PRO A 146 -3.89 -3.74 6.93
CA PRO A 146 -3.88 -3.64 8.38
C PRO A 146 -5.30 -3.35 8.93
N PRO A 147 -5.68 -3.95 10.06
CA PRO A 147 -6.96 -3.70 10.71
C PRO A 147 -7.11 -2.26 11.22
N GLU A 148 -8.37 -1.85 11.42
CA GLU A 148 -8.73 -0.56 12.01
C GLU A 148 -8.00 0.63 11.35
N THR A 149 -7.88 0.55 10.02
CA THR A 149 -7.07 1.49 9.24
C THR A 149 -7.90 2.15 8.15
N GLU A 150 -7.81 3.48 8.09
CA GLU A 150 -8.43 4.27 7.02
C GLU A 150 -7.50 4.38 5.80
N PHE A 151 -8.10 4.31 4.63
CA PHE A 151 -7.45 4.45 3.33
C PHE A 151 -8.14 5.50 2.49
N VAL A 152 -7.37 6.17 1.65
CA VAL A 152 -7.85 7.00 0.54
C VAL A 152 -7.77 6.16 -0.73
N MET A 153 -8.92 5.85 -1.31
CA MET A 153 -9.04 5.22 -2.62
C MET A 153 -9.26 6.30 -3.67
N LEU A 154 -8.40 6.34 -4.66
CA LEU A 154 -8.58 7.14 -5.86
C LEU A 154 -9.04 6.24 -7.00
N ILE A 155 -10.02 6.68 -7.77
CA ILE A 155 -10.49 6.02 -8.98
C ILE A 155 -10.64 7.04 -10.10
N SER A 156 -9.98 6.80 -11.22
CA SER A 156 -10.10 7.59 -12.43
C SER A 156 -10.72 6.75 -13.54
N VAL A 157 -11.77 7.26 -14.12
CA VAL A 157 -12.50 6.61 -15.21
C VAL A 157 -12.40 7.47 -16.45
N SER A 158 -11.96 6.90 -17.56
CA SER A 158 -11.84 7.59 -18.85
C SER A 158 -12.84 7.05 -19.87
N SER A 159 -13.39 7.92 -20.69
CA SER A 159 -14.19 7.54 -21.85
C SER A 159 -13.32 7.33 -23.09
N ALA A 160 -13.84 6.66 -24.11
CA ALA A 160 -13.17 6.51 -25.40
C ALA A 160 -12.90 7.87 -26.10
N ALA A 161 -13.65 8.90 -25.75
CA ALA A 161 -13.48 10.26 -26.26
C ALA A 161 -12.42 11.07 -25.48
N GLY A 162 -11.77 10.48 -24.47
CA GLY A 162 -10.70 11.10 -23.67
C GLY A 162 -11.18 11.88 -22.44
N LYS A 163 -12.50 12.01 -22.21
CA LYS A 163 -12.98 12.61 -20.95
C LYS A 163 -12.71 11.70 -19.78
N ALA A 164 -12.32 12.30 -18.65
CA ALA A 164 -12.06 11.57 -17.42
C ALA A 164 -12.89 12.13 -16.26
N THR A 165 -13.24 11.23 -15.33
CA THR A 165 -13.84 11.55 -14.04
C THR A 165 -12.97 10.94 -12.97
N LEU A 166 -12.49 11.75 -12.03
CA LEU A 166 -11.73 11.32 -10.86
C LEU A 166 -12.63 11.39 -9.64
N LYS A 167 -12.62 10.32 -8.86
CA LYS A 167 -13.34 10.23 -7.59
C LYS A 167 -12.40 9.79 -6.49
N LYS A 168 -12.62 10.34 -5.29
CA LYS A 168 -11.91 10.00 -4.08
C LYS A 168 -12.89 9.50 -3.04
N GLU A 169 -12.59 8.36 -2.43
CA GLU A 169 -13.38 7.76 -1.37
C GLU A 169 -12.47 7.42 -0.19
N ILE A 170 -13.02 7.56 1.03
CA ILE A 170 -12.37 7.07 2.24
C ILE A 170 -13.01 5.73 2.57
N ILE A 171 -12.20 4.70 2.66
CA ILE A 171 -12.62 3.35 3.03
C ILE A 171 -11.78 2.87 4.21
N ALA A 172 -12.32 1.96 5.02
CA ALA A 172 -11.64 1.50 6.22
C ALA A 172 -11.82 0.01 6.43
N THR A 173 -10.83 -0.61 7.06
CA THR A 173 -10.92 -1.96 7.60
C THR A 173 -11.57 -1.94 8.98
N GLU A 174 -12.25 -3.04 9.31
CA GLU A 174 -12.80 -3.27 10.63
C GLU A 174 -11.70 -3.59 11.66
N PRO A 175 -11.94 -3.41 12.97
CA PRO A 175 -11.05 -3.91 14.00
C PRO A 175 -10.87 -5.43 13.90
N TYR A 176 -9.65 -5.92 14.17
CA TYR A 176 -9.36 -7.36 14.20
C TYR A 176 -10.15 -8.10 15.28
N VAL A 177 -10.36 -7.43 16.40
CA VAL A 177 -11.20 -7.89 17.50
C VAL A 177 -12.17 -6.78 17.86
N ASP A 178 -13.43 -7.11 18.03
CA ASP A 178 -14.44 -6.16 18.51
C ASP A 178 -13.94 -5.53 19.83
N PRO A 179 -13.87 -4.20 19.93
CA PRO A 179 -13.43 -3.52 21.15
C PRO A 179 -14.23 -3.89 22.40
N SER A 180 -15.47 -4.33 22.24
CA SER A 180 -16.37 -4.78 23.33
C SER A 180 -16.19 -6.26 23.69
N ALA A 181 -15.33 -7.00 22.97
CA ALA A 181 -15.14 -8.42 23.19
C ALA A 181 -14.55 -8.71 24.59
N GLU A 182 -15.04 -9.79 25.21
CA GLU A 182 -14.58 -10.21 26.52
C GLU A 182 -13.25 -10.97 26.45
N TRP A 183 -12.28 -10.53 27.27
CA TRP A 183 -11.00 -11.18 27.41
C TRP A 183 -10.90 -11.85 28.79
N ILE A 184 -10.57 -13.14 28.79
CA ILE A 184 -10.42 -13.95 30.01
C ILE A 184 -8.92 -14.09 30.31
N THR A 185 -8.50 -13.67 31.51
CA THR A 185 -7.11 -13.87 31.95
C THR A 185 -6.85 -15.37 32.14
N VAL A 186 -5.93 -15.91 31.37
CA VAL A 186 -5.50 -17.31 31.43
C VAL A 186 -4.31 -17.47 32.41
N SER A 187 -3.39 -16.51 32.40
CA SER A 187 -2.23 -16.47 33.28
C SER A 187 -1.79 -15.02 33.48
N SER A 188 -1.27 -14.74 34.71
CA SER A 188 -0.58 -13.48 34.99
C SER A 188 0.93 -13.68 35.17
N GLU A 189 1.43 -14.90 35.09
CA GLU A 189 2.81 -15.28 35.36
C GLU A 189 3.39 -16.19 34.25
N ALA A 190 2.89 -16.01 33.02
CA ALA A 190 3.38 -16.80 31.89
C ALA A 190 4.81 -16.42 31.50
N THR A 191 5.51 -17.37 30.91
CA THR A 191 6.81 -17.16 30.29
C THR A 191 6.66 -17.35 28.78
N PHE A 192 7.05 -16.33 28.00
CA PHE A 192 7.16 -16.41 26.57
C PHE A 192 8.63 -16.61 26.21
N VAL A 193 8.91 -17.66 25.44
CA VAL A 193 10.24 -17.95 24.93
C VAL A 193 10.34 -17.47 23.52
N CYS A 194 11.07 -16.38 23.30
CA CYS A 194 11.29 -15.79 22.01
C CYS A 194 12.68 -16.13 21.50
N GLY A 195 12.79 -16.73 20.33
CA GLY A 195 14.05 -16.95 19.64
C GLY A 195 14.30 -15.83 18.62
N PHE A 196 15.54 -15.34 18.54
CA PHE A 196 16.08 -14.68 17.37
C PHE A 196 15.75 -13.19 17.12
N PHE A 197 14.72 -12.58 17.68
CA PHE A 197 14.15 -11.33 17.19
C PHE A 197 15.10 -10.11 17.19
N PHE A 198 16.04 -10.02 18.13
CA PHE A 198 16.87 -8.82 18.33
C PHE A 198 18.38 -9.05 18.16
N ASN A 199 18.82 -10.26 17.94
CA ASN A 199 20.25 -10.58 17.97
C ASN A 199 21.05 -9.94 16.83
N GLN A 200 20.42 -9.59 15.72
CA GLN A 200 21.06 -8.87 14.62
C GLN A 200 21.41 -7.42 15.00
N SER A 201 20.51 -6.78 15.76
CA SER A 201 20.70 -5.40 16.22
C SER A 201 21.48 -5.33 17.54
N ILE A 202 21.45 -6.39 18.35
CA ILE A 202 22.12 -6.47 19.66
C ILE A 202 22.89 -7.78 19.71
N PRO A 203 24.14 -7.81 19.21
CA PRO A 203 24.95 -9.05 19.15
C PRO A 203 25.22 -9.72 20.51
N SER A 204 25.10 -8.98 21.62
CA SER A 204 25.25 -9.52 23.00
C SER A 204 23.98 -10.20 23.50
N LEU A 205 22.86 -10.07 22.79
CA LEU A 205 21.62 -10.70 23.20
C LEU A 205 21.66 -12.20 22.90
N SER A 206 21.15 -13.00 23.81
CA SER A 206 21.00 -14.44 23.60
C SER A 206 20.06 -14.70 22.41
N ASN A 207 20.33 -15.76 21.67
CA ASN A 207 19.42 -16.23 20.59
C ASN A 207 18.07 -16.71 21.14
N VAL A 208 17.93 -16.84 22.43
CA VAL A 208 16.68 -17.19 23.11
C VAL A 208 16.49 -16.27 24.30
N ILE A 209 15.41 -15.56 24.31
CA ILE A 209 15.00 -14.65 25.37
C ILE A 209 13.82 -15.27 26.11
N ASN A 210 13.90 -15.32 27.45
CA ASN A 210 12.78 -15.71 28.27
C ASN A 210 12.13 -14.46 28.86
N ILE A 211 10.97 -14.13 28.38
CA ILE A 211 10.18 -13.00 28.87
C ILE A 211 9.19 -13.53 29.89
N THR A 212 9.41 -13.21 31.17
CA THR A 212 8.63 -13.74 32.27
C THR A 212 7.58 -12.80 32.81
N ASN A 213 6.70 -13.30 33.67
CA ASN A 213 5.64 -12.54 34.34
C ASN A 213 4.70 -11.82 33.33
N LEU A 214 4.35 -12.53 32.26
CA LEU A 214 3.45 -12.02 31.25
C LEU A 214 1.99 -12.30 31.60
N LYS A 215 1.16 -11.30 31.43
CA LYS A 215 -0.28 -11.48 31.39
C LYS A 215 -0.68 -12.04 30.03
N VAL A 216 -1.32 -13.20 30.05
CA VAL A 216 -1.90 -13.85 28.89
C VAL A 216 -3.41 -13.84 29.06
N GLU A 217 -4.08 -13.31 28.06
CA GLU A 217 -5.53 -13.33 27.99
C GLU A 217 -5.97 -14.10 26.76
N LYS A 218 -7.13 -14.76 26.85
CA LYS A 218 -7.79 -15.48 25.76
C LYS A 218 -9.12 -14.80 25.46
N LEU A 219 -9.46 -14.66 24.22
CA LEU A 219 -10.79 -14.20 23.80
C LEU A 219 -11.85 -15.23 24.21
N ALA A 220 -12.99 -14.77 24.71
CA ALA A 220 -14.01 -15.64 25.29
C ALA A 220 -14.61 -16.64 24.27
N ASP A 221 -14.74 -16.25 23.04
CA ASP A 221 -15.48 -16.96 21.97
C ASP A 221 -14.58 -17.73 20.98
N ARG A 222 -13.26 -17.51 21.01
CA ARG A 222 -12.32 -18.21 20.13
C ARG A 222 -10.93 -18.37 20.76
N ASP A 223 -10.11 -19.26 20.19
CA ASP A 223 -8.75 -19.56 20.66
C ASP A 223 -7.73 -18.51 20.14
N LEU A 224 -8.06 -17.23 20.33
CA LEU A 224 -7.16 -16.11 20.13
C LEU A 224 -6.60 -15.67 21.49
N PHE A 225 -5.29 -15.62 21.59
CA PHE A 225 -4.57 -15.20 22.80
C PHE A 225 -3.87 -13.86 22.54
N ARG A 226 -3.70 -13.08 23.63
CA ARG A 226 -2.85 -11.90 23.61
C ARG A 226 -1.94 -11.84 24.83
N LEU A 227 -0.73 -11.35 24.58
CA LEU A 227 0.27 -11.05 25.62
C LEU A 227 0.38 -9.53 25.73
N THR A 228 0.29 -9.00 26.94
CA THR A 228 0.32 -7.56 27.19
C THR A 228 1.75 -7.07 27.37
N ASP A 229 2.17 -6.07 26.60
CA ASP A 229 3.47 -5.40 26.64
C ASP A 229 4.65 -6.39 26.72
N ALA A 230 4.56 -7.47 25.93
CA ALA A 230 5.53 -8.56 25.99
C ALA A 230 6.96 -8.10 25.69
N PHE A 231 7.13 -7.15 24.78
CA PHE A 231 8.45 -6.73 24.31
C PHE A 231 8.91 -5.38 24.89
N SER A 232 8.25 -4.86 25.92
CA SER A 232 8.67 -3.58 26.51
C SER A 232 10.14 -3.65 26.97
N VAL A 233 10.86 -2.54 26.85
CA VAL A 233 12.28 -2.47 27.25
C VAL A 233 12.46 -2.75 28.74
N SER A 234 11.44 -2.52 29.57
CA SER A 234 11.48 -2.87 31.00
C SER A 234 11.48 -4.37 31.28
N ARG A 235 11.00 -5.19 30.35
CA ARG A 235 10.96 -6.65 30.44
C ARG A 235 12.20 -7.34 29.88
N ILE A 236 12.89 -6.66 28.97
CA ILE A 236 14.08 -7.14 28.29
C ILE A 236 15.21 -6.15 28.56
N PRO A 237 15.94 -6.32 29.68
CA PRO A 237 16.96 -5.37 30.12
C PRO A 237 18.04 -5.08 29.08
N GLU A 238 18.32 -6.04 28.20
CA GLU A 238 19.29 -5.92 27.13
C GLU A 238 18.84 -4.91 26.07
N LEU A 239 17.52 -4.81 25.79
CA LEU A 239 16.98 -3.77 24.91
C LEU A 239 17.18 -2.38 25.52
N ALA A 240 16.90 -2.24 26.81
CA ALA A 240 17.14 -0.98 27.53
C ALA A 240 18.63 -0.59 27.53
N ALA A 241 19.50 -1.56 27.78
CA ALA A 241 20.95 -1.35 27.85
C ALA A 241 21.58 -1.00 26.49
N SER A 242 20.96 -1.41 25.40
CA SER A 242 21.47 -1.12 24.04
C SER A 242 21.41 0.36 23.69
N GLY A 243 20.49 1.12 24.27
CA GLY A 243 20.20 2.51 23.90
C GLY A 243 19.61 2.68 22.49
N ILE A 244 19.32 1.58 21.79
CA ILE A 244 18.76 1.56 20.43
C ILE A 244 17.25 1.56 20.46
N TYR A 245 16.66 0.96 21.51
CA TYR A 245 15.22 0.80 21.66
C TYR A 245 14.66 1.58 22.83
N SER A 246 13.45 2.04 22.68
CA SER A 246 12.63 2.66 23.73
C SER A 246 11.20 2.14 23.65
N ASP A 247 10.44 2.26 24.74
CA ASP A 247 9.02 1.93 24.72
C ASP A 247 8.25 2.94 23.85
N LEU A 248 7.33 2.44 23.05
CA LEU A 248 6.37 3.26 22.31
C LEU A 248 5.33 3.82 23.27
N SER A 249 4.96 5.09 23.11
CA SER A 249 3.90 5.71 23.91
C SER A 249 2.53 5.12 23.56
N GLY A 250 1.62 5.00 24.53
CA GLY A 250 0.24 4.54 24.30
C GLY A 250 -0.02 3.09 24.72
N SER A 251 0.89 2.50 25.55
CA SER A 251 0.65 1.18 26.19
C SER A 251 -0.78 1.10 26.79
N PRO A 252 -1.42 -0.10 26.78
CA PRO A 252 -0.82 -1.40 26.49
C PRO A 252 -0.75 -1.75 25.00
N TYR A 253 0.29 -2.47 24.60
CA TYR A 253 0.42 -3.11 23.30
C TYR A 253 0.21 -4.62 23.44
N TYR A 254 -0.41 -5.20 22.42
CA TYR A 254 -0.79 -6.60 22.45
C TYR A 254 -0.08 -7.39 21.37
N PHE A 255 0.52 -8.52 21.78
CA PHE A 255 1.03 -9.51 20.86
C PHE A 255 0.02 -10.65 20.73
N TYR A 256 -0.55 -10.84 19.56
CA TYR A 256 -1.64 -11.77 19.32
C TYR A 256 -1.15 -13.09 18.73
N MET A 257 -1.73 -14.20 19.23
CA MET A 257 -1.49 -15.55 18.74
C MET A 257 -2.83 -16.24 18.48
N ASP A 258 -3.05 -16.66 17.26
CA ASP A 258 -4.21 -17.48 16.88
C ASP A 258 -3.86 -18.96 17.06
N ALA A 259 -4.54 -19.62 17.99
CA ALA A 259 -4.41 -21.03 18.31
C ALA A 259 -5.68 -21.83 17.95
N THR A 260 -6.48 -21.35 17.02
CA THR A 260 -7.66 -22.08 16.50
C THR A 260 -7.25 -23.45 15.97
N ASP A 261 -6.08 -23.57 15.37
CA ASP A 261 -5.41 -24.86 15.15
C ASP A 261 -4.26 -25.02 16.17
N PRO A 262 -4.41 -25.83 17.22
CA PRO A 262 -3.40 -25.99 18.26
C PRO A 262 -2.09 -26.62 17.76
N ASN A 263 -2.09 -27.26 16.59
CA ASN A 263 -0.89 -27.81 15.97
C ASN A 263 -0.18 -26.80 15.07
N ASN A 264 -0.81 -25.64 14.79
CA ASN A 264 -0.28 -24.58 13.94
C ASN A 264 -0.67 -23.22 14.50
N VAL A 265 -0.13 -22.88 15.67
CA VAL A 265 -0.34 -21.58 16.30
C VAL A 265 0.37 -20.50 15.48
N LYS A 266 -0.35 -19.47 15.11
CA LYS A 266 0.16 -18.37 14.26
C LYS A 266 0.24 -17.08 15.03
N VAL A 267 1.28 -16.30 14.79
CA VAL A 267 1.30 -14.90 15.17
C VAL A 267 0.39 -14.12 14.23
N VAL A 268 -0.48 -13.29 14.79
CA VAL A 268 -1.37 -12.43 14.00
C VAL A 268 -0.62 -11.14 13.71
N ASN A 269 0.20 -11.19 12.67
CA ASN A 269 1.11 -10.12 12.29
C ASN A 269 0.41 -8.82 11.89
N GLU A 270 -0.81 -8.89 11.38
CA GLU A 270 -1.60 -7.73 10.94
C GLU A 270 -1.91 -6.75 12.08
N VAL A 271 -1.89 -7.23 13.34
CA VAL A 271 -2.22 -6.42 14.53
C VAL A 271 -1.13 -6.43 15.59
N CYS A 272 -0.03 -7.16 15.39
CA CYS A 272 1.04 -7.27 16.37
C CYS A 272 2.01 -6.10 16.27
N GLN A 273 1.77 -5.07 17.07
CA GLN A 273 2.78 -4.08 17.39
C GLN A 273 3.58 -4.52 18.61
N LEU A 274 4.91 -4.38 18.54
CA LEU A 274 5.78 -4.81 19.65
C LEU A 274 5.79 -3.82 20.82
N GLY A 275 5.24 -2.62 20.64
CA GLY A 275 5.23 -1.58 21.67
C GLY A 275 6.59 -0.95 21.93
N ILE A 276 7.53 -1.10 21.01
CA ILE A 276 8.87 -0.51 21.06
C ILE A 276 9.21 0.26 19.81
N VAL A 277 10.11 1.21 19.95
CA VAL A 277 10.63 2.07 18.89
C VAL A 277 12.12 1.82 18.74
N HIS A 278 12.55 1.57 17.50
CA HIS A 278 13.97 1.59 17.14
C HIS A 278 14.36 3.02 16.74
N ASN A 279 15.49 3.53 17.23
CA ASN A 279 15.91 4.92 17.03
C ASN A 279 16.04 5.32 15.57
N GLU A 280 16.37 4.39 14.68
CA GLU A 280 16.57 4.61 13.26
C GLU A 280 15.32 4.27 12.41
N TYR A 281 14.62 3.18 12.78
CA TYR A 281 13.55 2.62 11.94
C TYR A 281 12.14 2.91 12.45
N GLY A 282 11.99 3.54 13.62
CA GLY A 282 10.69 3.89 14.18
C GLY A 282 10.00 2.74 14.92
N ALA A 283 8.66 2.78 14.97
CA ALA A 283 7.86 1.78 15.68
C ALA A 283 8.02 0.38 15.07
N MET A 284 8.23 -0.62 15.92
CA MET A 284 8.45 -2.00 15.51
C MET A 284 7.15 -2.80 15.54
N SER A 285 6.91 -3.53 14.45
CA SER A 285 5.79 -4.47 14.34
C SER A 285 6.27 -5.82 13.84
N VAL A 286 5.44 -6.84 13.98
CA VAL A 286 5.66 -8.13 13.31
C VAL A 286 5.16 -7.99 11.88
N GLY A 287 6.04 -8.18 10.90
CA GLY A 287 5.70 -8.14 9.47
C GLY A 287 5.75 -9.52 8.84
N ASN A 288 5.06 -9.68 7.73
CA ASN A 288 5.32 -10.78 6.81
C ASN A 288 6.53 -10.44 5.94
N ASP A 289 7.44 -11.38 5.77
CA ASP A 289 8.65 -11.25 4.94
C ASP A 289 8.39 -11.04 3.43
N PHE A 290 7.13 -11.03 3.00
CA PHE A 290 6.74 -10.92 1.59
C PHE A 290 7.09 -9.58 0.91
N ASN A 291 7.51 -8.57 1.66
CA ASN A 291 7.83 -7.24 1.12
C ASN A 291 9.32 -6.93 1.04
N ILE A 292 10.20 -7.85 1.40
CA ILE A 292 11.64 -7.68 1.19
C ILE A 292 11.94 -8.08 -0.26
N GLN A 293 12.14 -7.08 -1.11
CA GLN A 293 12.58 -7.32 -2.50
C GLN A 293 13.88 -8.14 -2.51
N GLY A 294 13.80 -9.39 -2.95
CA GLY A 294 14.92 -10.32 -3.06
C GLY A 294 15.08 -11.25 -1.86
N GLY A 295 14.12 -11.29 -0.93
CA GLY A 295 14.16 -12.17 0.24
C GLY A 295 13.93 -13.63 -0.13
N GLU A 296 14.88 -14.48 0.27
CA GLU A 296 14.62 -15.91 0.43
C GLU A 296 13.67 -16.06 1.64
N GLU A 297 12.68 -16.96 1.52
CA GLU A 297 11.80 -17.33 2.63
C GLU A 297 12.64 -17.82 3.82
N TYR A 298 12.69 -17.06 4.90
CA TYR A 298 13.15 -17.56 6.18
C TYR A 298 11.94 -18.19 6.90
N GLN A 299 11.89 -19.51 6.89
CA GLN A 299 11.00 -20.31 7.73
C GLN A 299 11.46 -20.32 9.19
#